data_dc9cbca0e76ce339ae270d44d589fa15
#
_entry.id   dc9cbca0e76ce339ae270d44d589fa15
#
_cell.length_a   1.000
_cell.length_b   1.000
_cell.length_c   1.000
_cell.angle_alpha   90.00
_cell.angle_beta   90.00
_cell.angle_gamma   90.00
#
_symmetry.space_group_name_H-M   'P 1'
#
loop_
_entity.id
_entity.type
_entity.pdbx_description
1 polymer ?
#
loop_
_entity_poly.entity_id
_entity_poly.type
_entity_poly.pdbx_seq_one_letter_code
_entity_poly.pdbx_strand_id
1 'polypeptide(L)'
;MTTFTEADDAICTLLKQAWDPTGHDMDWPNVTREGPALFDGDAPWGRLTIKLTDSSQRTLAEQGSRRFTREGELVVQVFVPAGERGLERARALGMVALNAFEGISFGGVRFVRVRPKDIGPDGPWYQFNVEVSYEFDEVK
;
A
#
# COMPACT_ATOMS: atom_id res chain seq x y z
N MET A 1 -7.03 2.26 -19.99
CA MET A 1 -5.85 1.38 -20.05
C MET A 1 -4.85 1.78 -18.99
N THR A 2 -4.36 0.84 -18.23
CA THR A 2 -3.43 1.11 -17.13
C THR A 2 -2.20 0.22 -17.29
N THR A 3 -1.01 0.81 -17.23
CA THR A 3 0.25 0.07 -17.23
C THR A 3 0.68 -0.22 -15.79
N PHE A 4 1.71 -1.07 -15.61
CA PHE A 4 2.28 -1.34 -14.28
C PHE A 4 2.76 -0.06 -13.60
N THR A 5 3.46 0.81 -14.34
CA THR A 5 3.96 2.07 -13.80
C THR A 5 2.81 2.98 -13.37
N GLU A 6 1.78 3.09 -14.19
CA GLU A 6 0.61 3.90 -13.86
C GLU A 6 -0.15 3.35 -12.64
N ALA A 7 -0.23 2.02 -12.51
CA ALA A 7 -0.83 1.37 -11.34
C ALA A 7 -0.03 1.67 -10.06
N ASP A 8 1.28 1.53 -10.11
CA ASP A 8 2.15 1.83 -8.98
C ASP A 8 2.05 3.31 -8.59
N ASP A 9 2.04 4.21 -9.56
CA ASP A 9 1.89 5.64 -9.33
C ASP A 9 0.53 5.98 -8.69
N ALA A 10 -0.54 5.32 -9.13
CA ALA A 10 -1.87 5.51 -8.56
C ALA A 10 -1.90 5.07 -7.09
N ILE A 11 -1.32 3.92 -6.78
CA ILE A 11 -1.23 3.40 -5.40
C ILE A 11 -0.45 4.38 -4.52
N CYS A 12 0.74 4.79 -4.97
CA CYS A 12 1.57 5.72 -4.21
C CYS A 12 0.88 7.06 -4.01
N THR A 13 0.19 7.58 -5.03
CA THR A 13 -0.55 8.85 -4.95
C THR A 13 -1.65 8.78 -3.90
N LEU A 14 -2.47 7.74 -3.91
CA LEU A 14 -3.56 7.56 -2.93
C LEU A 14 -3.03 7.50 -1.50
N LEU A 15 -2.00 6.69 -1.29
CA LEU A 15 -1.42 6.55 0.04
C LEU A 15 -0.77 7.85 0.50
N LYS A 16 -0.07 8.53 -0.39
CA LYS A 16 0.58 9.79 -0.07
C LYS A 16 -0.43 10.87 0.35
N GLN A 17 -1.54 10.99 -0.37
CA GLN A 17 -2.59 11.95 -0.04
C GLN A 17 -3.19 11.68 1.35
N ALA A 18 -3.30 10.41 1.74
CA ALA A 18 -3.84 10.04 3.05
C ALA A 18 -2.79 10.14 4.16
N TRP A 19 -1.54 9.80 3.86
CA TRP A 19 -0.48 9.68 4.85
C TRP A 19 0.22 11.00 5.18
N ASP A 20 0.47 11.86 4.18
CA ASP A 20 1.18 13.13 4.37
C ASP A 20 0.60 14.00 5.50
N PRO A 21 -0.73 14.12 5.67
CA PRO A 21 -1.30 14.89 6.78
C PRO A 21 -0.93 14.36 8.17
N THR A 22 -0.50 13.11 8.30
CA THR A 22 -0.06 12.56 9.60
C THR A 22 1.28 13.15 10.06
N GLY A 23 2.08 13.64 9.12
CA GLY A 23 3.42 14.13 9.39
C GLY A 23 4.47 13.06 9.65
N HIS A 24 4.10 11.78 9.51
CA HIS A 24 5.02 10.66 9.72
C HIS A 24 5.66 10.20 8.42
N ASP A 25 6.87 9.64 8.53
CA ASP A 25 7.61 9.15 7.37
C ASP A 25 7.00 7.87 6.80
N MET A 26 7.17 7.69 5.50
CA MET A 26 6.83 6.46 4.79
C MET A 26 8.05 5.99 4.00
N ASP A 27 8.37 4.72 4.11
CA ASP A 27 9.37 4.06 3.29
C ASP A 27 8.70 3.59 1.99
N TRP A 28 8.89 4.38 0.92
CA TRP A 28 8.25 4.13 -0.37
C TRP A 28 9.01 3.09 -1.17
N PRO A 29 8.33 2.27 -2.00
CA PRO A 29 9.01 1.38 -2.92
C PRO A 29 9.83 2.19 -3.94
N ASN A 30 10.97 1.66 -4.35
CA ASN A 30 11.86 2.26 -5.34
C ASN A 30 12.52 3.59 -4.92
N VAL A 31 12.45 3.95 -3.65
CA VAL A 31 13.13 5.12 -3.11
C VAL A 31 14.28 4.65 -2.23
N THR A 32 15.51 4.97 -2.63
CA THR A 32 16.67 4.75 -1.79
C THR A 32 16.73 5.83 -0.72
N ARG A 33 16.67 5.44 0.55
CA ARG A 33 16.81 6.39 1.64
C ARG A 33 18.27 6.65 1.94
N GLU A 34 18.61 7.91 1.96
CA GLU A 34 19.89 8.39 2.48
C GLU A 34 19.66 9.00 3.85
N GLY A 35 20.63 8.82 4.75
CA GLY A 35 20.56 9.34 6.11
C GLY A 35 20.15 8.29 7.14
N PRO A 36 19.75 8.70 8.36
CA PRO A 36 19.37 7.78 9.42
C PRO A 36 18.22 6.87 9.00
N ALA A 37 18.28 5.61 9.41
CA ALA A 37 17.19 4.68 9.18
C ALA A 37 15.93 5.15 9.91
N LEU A 38 14.76 4.92 9.31
CA LEU A 38 13.46 5.30 9.88
C LEU A 38 13.25 4.73 11.29
N PHE A 39 13.76 3.52 11.49
CA PHE A 39 13.59 2.77 12.73
C PHE A 39 14.57 3.19 13.83
N ASP A 40 15.43 4.17 13.59
CA ASP A 40 16.36 4.68 14.62
C ASP A 40 15.74 5.79 15.47
N GLY A 41 14.55 6.28 15.10
CA GLY A 41 13.85 7.34 15.82
C GLY A 41 12.76 6.82 16.74
N ASP A 42 12.13 7.74 17.46
CA ASP A 42 10.99 7.46 18.34
C ASP A 42 9.64 7.78 17.69
N ALA A 43 9.63 8.23 16.44
CA ALA A 43 8.42 8.61 15.73
C ALA A 43 7.81 7.43 14.99
N PRO A 44 6.46 7.37 14.87
CA PRO A 44 5.82 6.39 14.00
C PRO A 44 6.26 6.54 12.55
N TRP A 45 6.25 5.44 11.82
CA TRP A 45 6.57 5.40 10.39
C TRP A 45 5.88 4.24 9.71
N GLY A 46 5.88 4.23 8.39
CA GLY A 46 5.27 3.17 7.59
C GLY A 46 6.16 2.70 6.46
N ARG A 47 5.82 1.55 5.89
CA ARG A 47 6.46 0.98 4.71
C ARG A 47 5.41 0.48 3.75
N LEU A 48 5.52 0.88 2.49
CA LEU A 48 4.67 0.37 1.41
C LEU A 48 5.45 -0.64 0.58
N THR A 49 4.86 -1.81 0.38
CA THR A 49 5.37 -2.86 -0.52
C THR A 49 4.29 -3.18 -1.54
N ILE A 50 4.67 -3.25 -2.82
CA ILE A 50 3.75 -3.56 -3.93
C ILE A 50 4.28 -4.80 -4.63
N LYS A 51 3.40 -5.79 -4.88
CA LYS A 51 3.76 -7.05 -5.50
C LYS A 51 2.70 -7.48 -6.49
N LEU A 52 3.11 -7.85 -7.70
CA LEU A 52 2.24 -8.49 -8.67
C LEU A 52 2.09 -9.98 -8.31
N THR A 53 0.88 -10.49 -8.41
CA THR A 53 0.56 -11.87 -8.05
C THR A 53 0.06 -12.71 -9.19
N ASP A 54 -0.69 -12.12 -10.14
CA ASP A 54 -1.26 -12.87 -11.26
C ASP A 54 -1.55 -11.97 -12.45
N SER A 55 -1.76 -12.60 -13.60
CA SER A 55 -2.12 -11.93 -14.83
C SER A 55 -2.85 -12.89 -15.74
N SER A 56 -3.94 -12.46 -16.35
CA SER A 56 -4.72 -13.30 -17.25
C SER A 56 -5.27 -12.51 -18.42
N GLN A 57 -5.33 -13.15 -19.59
CA GLN A 57 -6.00 -12.60 -20.75
C GLN A 57 -7.51 -12.81 -20.60
N ARG A 58 -8.28 -11.74 -20.67
CA ARG A 58 -9.74 -11.76 -20.48
C ARG A 58 -10.54 -11.80 -21.77
N THR A 59 -9.96 -11.34 -22.88
CA THR A 59 -10.66 -11.30 -24.16
C THR A 59 -9.81 -11.96 -25.24
N LEU A 60 -10.52 -12.62 -26.18
CA LEU A 60 -9.95 -13.14 -27.42
C LEU A 60 -10.18 -12.09 -28.49
N ALA A 61 -9.19 -11.29 -28.78
CA ALA A 61 -9.27 -10.22 -29.75
C ALA A 61 -7.96 -10.13 -30.54
N GLU A 62 -7.94 -9.26 -31.54
CA GLU A 62 -6.73 -8.97 -32.27
C GLU A 62 -5.72 -8.24 -31.41
N GLN A 63 -4.45 -8.33 -31.76
CA GLN A 63 -3.39 -7.58 -31.11
C GLN A 63 -3.73 -6.08 -31.12
N GLY A 64 -3.56 -5.42 -29.98
CA GLY A 64 -3.95 -4.03 -29.78
C GLY A 64 -5.31 -3.84 -29.13
N SER A 65 -6.15 -4.90 -29.10
CA SER A 65 -7.50 -4.86 -28.53
C SER A 65 -7.73 -5.92 -27.46
N ARG A 66 -6.69 -6.64 -27.07
CA ARG A 66 -6.77 -7.69 -26.06
C ARG A 66 -6.73 -7.07 -24.67
N ARG A 67 -7.65 -7.53 -23.82
CA ARG A 67 -7.67 -7.11 -22.41
C ARG A 67 -6.95 -8.14 -21.55
N PHE A 68 -6.00 -7.66 -20.80
CA PHE A 68 -5.29 -8.43 -19.77
C PHE A 68 -5.60 -7.85 -18.41
N THR A 69 -6.06 -8.68 -17.49
CA THR A 69 -6.26 -8.27 -16.11
C THR A 69 -5.03 -8.64 -15.29
N ARG A 70 -4.44 -7.66 -14.65
CA ARG A 70 -3.29 -7.81 -13.77
C ARG A 70 -3.79 -7.73 -12.34
N GLU A 71 -3.30 -8.62 -11.52
CA GLU A 71 -3.65 -8.66 -10.11
C GLU A 71 -2.39 -8.51 -9.26
N GLY A 72 -2.53 -7.86 -8.12
CA GLY A 72 -1.43 -7.70 -7.20
C GLY A 72 -1.89 -7.50 -5.77
N GLU A 73 -0.91 -7.41 -4.90
CA GLU A 73 -1.11 -7.11 -3.49
C GLU A 73 -0.19 -5.98 -3.09
N LEU A 74 -0.70 -5.11 -2.25
CA LEU A 74 0.14 -4.14 -1.56
C LEU A 74 -0.03 -4.33 -0.06
N VAL A 75 1.01 -4.02 0.67
CA VAL A 75 1.00 -4.07 2.13
C VAL A 75 1.52 -2.75 2.64
N VAL A 76 0.76 -2.11 3.51
CA VAL A 76 1.22 -0.95 4.26
C VAL A 76 1.52 -1.45 5.67
N GLN A 77 2.80 -1.46 6.03
CA GLN A 77 3.23 -1.77 7.38
C GLN A 77 3.32 -0.48 8.17
N VAL A 78 2.68 -0.44 9.32
CA VAL A 78 2.68 0.72 10.21
C VAL A 78 3.40 0.34 11.49
N PHE A 79 4.38 1.16 11.87
CA PHE A 79 5.19 0.95 13.07
C PHE A 79 5.01 2.14 14.00
N VAL A 80 4.64 1.87 15.25
CA VAL A 80 4.61 2.89 16.30
C VAL A 80 5.52 2.46 17.44
N PRO A 81 6.14 3.39 18.17
CA PRO A 81 6.95 3.02 19.33
C PRO A 81 6.15 2.18 20.32
N ALA A 82 6.73 1.08 20.79
CA ALA A 82 6.12 0.25 21.82
C ALA A 82 6.03 1.04 23.13
N GLY A 83 4.92 0.89 23.83
CA GLY A 83 4.67 1.61 25.07
C GLY A 83 3.20 1.67 25.38
N GLU A 84 2.79 2.60 26.24
CA GLU A 84 1.37 2.80 26.52
C GLU A 84 0.61 3.13 25.24
N ARG A 85 -0.49 2.45 25.02
CA ARG A 85 -1.38 2.64 23.86
C ARG A 85 -0.74 2.33 22.51
N GLY A 86 0.29 1.48 22.46
CA GLY A 86 0.91 1.09 21.18
C GLY A 86 -0.10 0.48 20.22
N LEU A 87 -0.95 -0.42 20.70
CA LEU A 87 -2.03 -1.03 19.90
C LEU A 87 -2.99 0.02 19.36
N GLU A 88 -3.49 0.91 20.22
CA GLU A 88 -4.45 1.95 19.85
C GLU A 88 -3.84 2.91 18.82
N ARG A 89 -2.61 3.33 19.03
CA ARG A 89 -1.90 4.25 18.13
C ARG A 89 -1.61 3.60 16.79
N ALA A 90 -1.19 2.33 16.78
CA ALA A 90 -0.94 1.58 15.56
C ALA A 90 -2.22 1.40 14.73
N ARG A 91 -3.33 1.09 15.38
CA ARG A 91 -4.62 0.97 14.71
C ARG A 91 -5.11 2.30 14.17
N ALA A 92 -4.92 3.40 14.87
CA ALA A 92 -5.31 4.73 14.40
C ALA A 92 -4.57 5.11 13.12
N LEU A 93 -3.26 4.87 13.06
CA LEU A 93 -2.47 5.09 11.84
C LEU A 93 -2.82 4.08 10.74
N GLY A 94 -3.06 2.83 11.11
CA GLY A 94 -3.49 1.80 10.17
C GLY A 94 -4.81 2.16 9.49
N MET A 95 -5.74 2.79 10.21
CA MET A 95 -6.99 3.26 9.63
C MET A 95 -6.80 4.35 8.58
N VAL A 96 -5.79 5.18 8.71
CA VAL A 96 -5.43 6.18 7.69
C VAL A 96 -5.09 5.47 6.38
N ALA A 97 -4.25 4.45 6.44
CA ALA A 97 -3.86 3.67 5.27
C ALA A 97 -5.05 2.85 4.72
N LEU A 98 -5.85 2.26 5.59
CA LEU A 98 -7.01 1.48 5.19
C LEU A 98 -8.03 2.33 4.43
N ASN A 99 -8.34 3.51 4.94
CA ASN A 99 -9.29 4.42 4.31
C ASN A 99 -8.78 4.99 2.98
N ALA A 100 -7.48 4.97 2.74
CA ALA A 100 -6.92 5.39 1.47
C ALA A 100 -7.36 4.46 0.32
N PHE A 101 -7.62 3.20 0.60
CA PHE A 101 -7.89 2.19 -0.41
C PHE A 101 -9.30 1.60 -0.36
N GLU A 102 -9.90 1.51 0.83
CA GLU A 102 -11.17 0.82 0.99
C GLU A 102 -12.30 1.56 0.25
N GLY A 103 -12.98 0.84 -0.64
CA GLY A 103 -14.08 1.39 -1.43
C GLY A 103 -13.64 2.35 -2.54
N ILE A 104 -12.37 2.39 -2.89
CA ILE A 104 -11.80 3.34 -3.83
C ILE A 104 -11.44 2.63 -5.15
N SER A 105 -11.59 3.35 -6.26
CA SER A 105 -10.99 3.04 -7.54
C SER A 105 -10.32 4.32 -8.05
N PHE A 106 -9.10 4.21 -8.54
CA PHE A 106 -8.32 5.39 -8.92
C PHE A 106 -7.25 5.01 -9.96
N GLY A 107 -7.10 5.85 -10.98
CA GLY A 107 -6.07 5.65 -12.00
C GLY A 107 -6.21 4.33 -12.77
N GLY A 108 -7.43 3.79 -12.87
CA GLY A 108 -7.68 2.51 -13.50
C GLY A 108 -7.44 1.30 -12.59
N VAL A 109 -7.05 1.52 -11.35
CA VAL A 109 -6.80 0.47 -10.36
C VAL A 109 -8.03 0.30 -9.48
N ARG A 110 -8.46 -0.96 -9.31
CA ARG A 110 -9.56 -1.34 -8.41
C ARG A 110 -8.97 -2.02 -7.17
N PHE A 111 -9.36 -1.55 -5.99
CA PHE A 111 -8.94 -2.14 -4.72
C PHE A 111 -10.07 -3.05 -4.24
N VAL A 112 -9.92 -4.35 -4.49
CA VAL A 112 -11.01 -5.32 -4.35
C VAL A 112 -11.13 -5.90 -2.96
N ARG A 113 -10.08 -5.85 -2.17
CA ARG A 113 -10.09 -6.38 -0.80
C ARG A 113 -9.08 -5.64 0.06
N VAL A 114 -9.54 -5.10 1.17
CA VAL A 114 -8.70 -4.40 2.14
C VAL A 114 -8.84 -5.09 3.50
N ARG A 115 -7.72 -5.55 4.05
CA ARG A 115 -7.70 -6.32 5.31
C ARG A 115 -6.79 -5.66 6.34
N PRO A 116 -7.34 -5.24 7.49
CA PRO A 116 -6.49 -4.85 8.62
C PRO A 116 -5.94 -6.09 9.32
N LYS A 117 -4.71 -5.99 9.81
CA LYS A 117 -4.07 -7.09 10.51
C LYS A 117 -3.19 -6.59 11.65
N ASP A 118 -3.55 -6.94 12.88
CA ASP A 118 -2.69 -6.70 14.02
C ASP A 118 -1.51 -7.68 13.98
N ILE A 119 -0.30 -7.19 13.93
CA ILE A 119 0.91 -8.01 13.99
C ILE A 119 1.38 -8.13 15.43
N GLY A 120 1.37 -7.02 16.17
CA GLY A 120 1.76 -6.98 17.58
C GLY A 120 3.15 -6.43 17.81
N PRO A 121 3.72 -6.72 18.99
CA PRO A 121 5.04 -6.22 19.34
C PRO A 121 6.12 -6.75 18.40
N ASP A 122 7.03 -5.89 17.99
CA ASP A 122 8.20 -6.21 17.18
C ASP A 122 9.39 -5.38 17.68
N GLY A 123 10.13 -5.93 18.64
CA GLY A 123 11.22 -5.24 19.29
C GLY A 123 10.74 -3.94 19.96
N PRO A 124 11.35 -2.79 19.64
CA PRO A 124 10.94 -1.50 20.19
C PRO A 124 9.68 -0.92 19.55
N TRP A 125 9.08 -1.64 18.61
CA TRP A 125 7.93 -1.19 17.84
C TRP A 125 6.69 -2.04 18.10
N TYR A 126 5.53 -1.45 17.84
CA TYR A 126 4.26 -2.16 17.68
C TYR A 126 3.83 -2.05 16.23
N GLN A 127 3.55 -3.18 15.58
CA GLN A 127 3.27 -3.24 14.14
C GLN A 127 1.81 -3.53 13.84
N PHE A 128 1.27 -2.81 12.87
CA PHE A 128 -0.05 -3.05 12.29
C PHE A 128 0.09 -3.03 10.77
N ASN A 129 -0.54 -3.98 10.09
CA ASN A 129 -0.48 -4.06 8.64
C ASN A 129 -1.87 -3.84 8.01
N VAL A 130 -1.87 -3.21 6.84
CA VAL A 130 -3.03 -3.15 5.96
C VAL A 130 -2.65 -3.88 4.68
N GLU A 131 -3.33 -4.98 4.40
CA GLU A 131 -3.11 -5.79 3.21
C GLU A 131 -4.22 -5.51 2.21
N VAL A 132 -3.86 -5.15 0.99
CA VAL A 132 -4.80 -4.76 -0.06
C VAL A 132 -4.57 -5.58 -1.31
N SER A 133 -5.63 -6.22 -1.80
CA SER A 133 -5.63 -6.86 -3.12
C SER A 133 -6.15 -5.85 -4.14
N TYR A 134 -5.44 -5.70 -5.25
CA TYR A 134 -5.81 -4.76 -6.30
C TYR A 134 -5.74 -5.43 -7.67
N GLU A 135 -6.44 -4.83 -8.64
CA GLU A 135 -6.40 -5.27 -10.02
C GLU A 135 -6.53 -4.09 -10.97
N PHE A 136 -6.01 -4.26 -12.18
CA PHE A 136 -6.17 -3.29 -13.25
C PHE A 136 -6.14 -3.98 -14.61
N ASP A 137 -6.70 -3.33 -15.63
CA ASP A 137 -6.74 -3.84 -16.97
C ASP A 137 -5.77 -3.09 -17.88
N GLU A 138 -5.02 -3.85 -18.66
CA GLU A 138 -4.17 -3.35 -19.72
C GLU A 138 -4.67 -3.87 -21.06
N VAL A 139 -4.81 -2.99 -22.03
CA VAL A 139 -5.27 -3.36 -23.38
C VAL A 139 -4.09 -3.27 -24.33
N LYS A 140 -3.80 -4.38 -25.02
CA LYS A 140 -2.71 -4.40 -25.99
C LYS A 140 -2.84 -5.50 -27.06
#